data_ef2df9fa9da777941e2b8aba3299ecfa
#
_entry.id   ef2df9fa9da777941e2b8aba3299ecfa
#
_cell.length_a   1.000
_cell.length_b   1.000
_cell.length_c   1.000
_cell.angle_alpha   90.00
_cell.angle_beta   90.00
_cell.angle_gamma   90.00
#
_symmetry.space_group_name_H-M   'P 1'
#
loop_
_entity.id
_entity.type
_entity.pdbx_description
1 polymer ?
#
loop_
_entity_poly.entity_id
_entity_poly.type
_entity_poly.pdbx_seq_one_letter_code
_entity_poly.pdbx_strand_id
1 'polypeptide(L)' 'MESEFCKLLAEKRKEKHLNKRQTAALMGVTPMYYARFEKGDLIPTKHNLYLFASFLEMDQNELWQIIQREKEKNRL' A
#
# COMPACT_ATOMS: atom_id res chain seq x y z
N MET A 1 6.25 -11.27 8.18
CA MET A 1 5.70 -10.29 9.13
C MET A 1 4.97 -9.21 8.37
N GLU A 2 3.72 -8.97 8.74
CA GLU A 2 2.92 -7.94 8.09
C GLU A 2 3.38 -6.55 8.53
N SER A 3 3.59 -5.70 7.54
CA SER A 3 3.94 -4.31 7.80
C SER A 3 2.67 -3.50 8.07
N GLU A 4 2.84 -2.32 8.65
CA GLU A 4 1.73 -1.40 8.87
C GLU A 4 1.10 -1.01 7.53
N PHE A 5 1.91 -0.80 6.51
CA PHE A 5 1.43 -0.45 5.17
C PHE A 5 0.54 -1.55 4.58
N CYS A 6 0.95 -2.81 4.71
CA CYS A 6 0.15 -3.94 4.23
C CYS A 6 -1.22 -3.99 4.89
N LYS A 7 -1.24 -3.76 6.21
CA LYS A 7 -2.49 -3.77 6.96
C LYS A 7 -3.41 -2.64 6.52
N LEU A 8 -2.85 -1.44 6.32
CA LEU A 8 -3.63 -0.30 5.85
C LEU A 8 -4.28 -0.59 4.50
N LEU A 9 -3.51 -1.19 3.58
CA LEU A 9 -4.04 -1.53 2.27
C LEU A 9 -5.19 -2.52 2.36
N ALA A 10 -4.99 -3.61 3.09
CA ALA A 10 -5.99 -4.65 3.21
C ALA A 10 -7.26 -4.15 3.92
N GLU A 11 -7.08 -3.35 4.96
CA GLU A 11 -8.20 -2.79 5.71
C GLU A 11 -9.02 -1.83 4.83
N LYS A 12 -8.35 -0.95 4.10
CA LYS A 12 -9.05 0.01 3.24
C LYS A 12 -9.79 -0.72 2.12
N ARG A 13 -9.16 -1.74 1.54
CA ARG A 13 -9.80 -2.54 0.50
C ARG A 13 -11.07 -3.20 1.01
N LYS A 14 -11.00 -3.81 2.19
CA LYS A 14 -12.15 -4.48 2.79
C LYS A 14 -13.24 -3.49 3.19
N GLU A 15 -12.84 -2.34 3.69
CA GLU A 15 -13.76 -1.26 4.03
C GLU A 15 -14.58 -0.83 2.82
N LYS A 16 -13.96 -0.80 1.64
CA LYS A 16 -14.62 -0.43 0.40
C LYS A 16 -15.31 -1.61 -0.28
N HIS A 17 -15.28 -2.78 0.32
CA HIS A 17 -15.89 -4.01 -0.21
C HIS A 17 -15.34 -4.39 -1.58
N LEU A 18 -14.03 -4.22 -1.76
CA LEU A 18 -13.36 -4.52 -3.01
C LEU A 18 -12.52 -5.78 -2.88
N ASN A 19 -12.40 -6.51 -4.00
CA ASN A 19 -11.41 -7.58 -4.06
C ASN A 19 -10.09 -7.00 -4.59
N LYS A 20 -9.04 -7.81 -4.60
CA LYS A 20 -7.71 -7.34 -5.02
C LYS A 20 -7.69 -6.88 -6.46
N ARG A 21 -8.39 -7.61 -7.35
CA ARG A 21 -8.45 -7.26 -8.77
C ARG A 21 -9.14 -5.91 -8.98
N GLN A 22 -10.25 -5.68 -8.28
CA GLN A 22 -10.97 -4.42 -8.37
C GLN A 22 -10.11 -3.26 -7.86
N THR A 23 -9.40 -3.49 -6.77
CA THR A 23 -8.51 -2.46 -6.20
C THR A 23 -7.39 -2.11 -7.17
N ALA A 24 -6.78 -3.13 -7.77
CA ALA A 24 -5.71 -2.91 -8.75
C ALA A 24 -6.23 -2.09 -9.93
N ALA A 25 -7.43 -2.40 -10.41
CA ALA A 25 -8.03 -1.65 -11.52
C ALA A 25 -8.24 -0.19 -11.15
N LEU A 26 -8.73 0.08 -9.94
CA LEU A 26 -8.92 1.46 -9.47
C LEU A 26 -7.61 2.22 -9.43
N MET A 27 -6.54 1.56 -9.06
CA MET A 27 -5.23 2.18 -8.93
C MET A 27 -4.47 2.25 -10.25
N GLY A 28 -4.98 1.58 -11.29
CA GLY A 28 -4.32 1.57 -12.58
C GLY A 28 -3.09 0.66 -12.64
N VAL A 29 -3.07 -0.38 -11.81
CA VAL A 29 -1.96 -1.35 -11.79
C VAL A 29 -2.49 -2.75 -12.03
N THR A 30 -1.60 -3.70 -12.29
CA THR A 30 -2.01 -5.08 -12.50
C THR A 30 -2.37 -5.74 -11.17
N PRO A 31 -3.27 -6.74 -11.17
CA PRO A 31 -3.60 -7.46 -9.93
C PRO A 31 -2.40 -8.11 -9.28
N MET A 32 -1.48 -8.67 -10.07
CA MET A 32 -0.28 -9.29 -9.54
C MET A 32 0.61 -8.28 -8.82
N TYR A 33 0.77 -7.09 -9.42
CA TYR A 33 1.58 -6.03 -8.83
C TYR A 33 0.96 -5.56 -7.52
N TYR A 34 -0.35 -5.30 -7.53
CA TYR A 34 -1.06 -4.90 -6.32
C TYR A 34 -0.92 -5.95 -5.21
N ALA A 35 -1.09 -7.22 -5.56
CA ALA A 35 -1.04 -8.30 -4.58
C ALA A 35 0.31 -8.35 -3.85
N ARG A 36 1.39 -8.00 -4.54
CA ARG A 36 2.71 -7.99 -3.91
C ARG A 36 2.84 -6.93 -2.82
N PHE A 37 2.18 -5.79 -3.00
CA PHE A 37 2.16 -4.76 -1.97
C PHE A 37 1.36 -5.20 -0.75
N GLU A 38 0.21 -5.82 -0.98
CA GLU A 38 -0.63 -6.28 0.12
C GLU A 38 0.00 -7.45 0.86
N LYS A 39 0.79 -8.25 0.16
CA LYS A 39 1.50 -9.39 0.76
C LYS A 39 2.73 -8.95 1.54
N GLY A 40 3.26 -7.77 1.27
CA GLY A 40 4.44 -7.26 1.95
C GLY A 40 5.74 -7.42 1.18
N ASP A 41 5.69 -7.91 -0.05
CA ASP A 41 6.88 -8.10 -0.87
C ASP A 41 7.42 -6.80 -1.46
N LEU A 42 6.55 -5.78 -1.59
CA LEU A 42 6.93 -4.50 -2.16
C LEU A 42 6.49 -3.36 -1.26
N ILE A 43 7.27 -2.29 -1.27
CA ILE A 43 6.97 -1.05 -0.57
C ILE A 43 6.94 0.07 -1.60
N PRO A 44 5.98 1.02 -1.51
CA PRO A 44 5.92 2.10 -2.48
C PRO A 44 7.18 2.95 -2.52
N THR A 45 7.53 3.41 -3.72
CA THR A 45 8.59 4.39 -3.91
C THR A 45 7.95 5.78 -3.98
N LYS A 46 8.77 6.83 -4.02
CA LYS A 46 8.25 8.19 -4.17
C LYS A 46 7.46 8.35 -5.46
N HIS A 47 7.82 7.61 -6.49
CA HIS A 47 7.16 7.73 -7.82
C HIS A 47 5.73 7.24 -7.81
N ASN A 48 5.43 6.19 -7.04
CA ASN A 48 4.07 5.64 -7.01
C ASN A 48 3.35 5.89 -5.69
N LEU A 49 3.95 6.66 -4.80
CA LEU A 49 3.38 6.96 -3.49
C LEU A 49 1.98 7.58 -3.60
N TYR A 50 1.80 8.48 -4.57
CA TYR A 50 0.53 9.18 -4.73
C TYR A 50 -0.63 8.23 -5.02
N LEU A 51 -0.39 7.13 -5.71
CA LEU A 51 -1.43 6.15 -5.99
C LEU A 51 -1.97 5.54 -4.71
N PHE A 52 -1.07 5.16 -3.81
CA PHE A 52 -1.45 4.54 -2.55
C PHE A 52 -2.05 5.56 -1.59
N ALA A 53 -1.47 6.76 -1.53
CA ALA A 53 -2.01 7.81 -0.67
C ALA A 53 -3.44 8.15 -1.07
N SER A 54 -3.70 8.25 -2.36
CA SER A 54 -5.05 8.54 -2.87
C SER A 54 -6.03 7.42 -2.50
N PHE A 55 -5.62 6.17 -2.69
CA PHE A 55 -6.48 5.04 -2.35
C PHE A 55 -6.77 4.98 -0.85
N LEU A 56 -5.73 5.21 -0.04
CA LEU A 56 -5.84 5.16 1.42
C LEU A 56 -6.48 6.42 2.01
N GLU A 57 -6.69 7.44 1.18
CA GLU A 57 -7.26 8.72 1.61
C GLU A 57 -6.39 9.37 2.68
N MET A 58 -5.09 9.31 2.47
CA MET A 58 -4.08 9.85 3.39
C MET A 58 -3.24 10.91 2.71
N ASP A 59 -2.67 11.78 3.52
CA ASP A 59 -1.67 12.73 3.03
C ASP A 59 -0.40 11.95 2.64
N GLN A 60 0.22 12.34 1.53
CA GLN A 60 1.42 11.66 1.04
C GLN A 60 2.56 11.69 2.06
N ASN A 61 2.72 12.79 2.78
CA ASN A 61 3.77 12.91 3.79
C ASN A 61 3.55 11.94 4.95
N GLU A 62 2.30 11.80 5.40
CA GLU A 62 1.97 10.84 6.46
C GLU A 62 2.29 9.42 6.02
N LEU A 63 1.87 9.07 4.81
CA LEU A 63 2.11 7.72 4.29
C LEU A 63 3.61 7.48 4.13
N TRP A 64 4.34 8.47 3.63
CA TRP A 64 5.79 8.35 3.46
C TRP A 64 6.49 8.11 4.78
N GLN A 65 6.06 8.76 5.85
CA GLN A 65 6.63 8.55 7.17
C GLN A 65 6.40 7.13 7.67
N ILE A 66 5.21 6.60 7.44
CA ILE A 66 4.90 5.21 7.79
C ILE A 66 5.83 4.25 7.05
N ILE A 67 6.02 4.47 5.75
CA ILE A 67 6.87 3.65 4.92
C ILE A 67 8.33 3.73 5.39
N GLN A 68 8.81 4.91 5.72
CA GLN A 68 10.19 5.08 6.20
C GLN A 68 10.42 4.36 7.52
N ARG A 69 9.46 4.41 8.43
CA ARG A 69 9.56 3.69 9.70
C ARG A 69 9.66 2.18 9.49
N GLU A 70 8.91 1.66 8.52
CA GLU A 70 8.98 0.24 8.21
C GLU A 70 10.34 -0.16 7.63
N LYS A 71 10.90 0.69 6.76
CA LYS A 71 12.22 0.45 6.20
C LYS A 71 13.28 0.40 7.30
N GLU A 72 13.17 1.26 8.28
CA GLU A 72 14.11 1.28 9.40
C GLU A 72 14.01 0.02 10.26
N LYS A 73 12.78 -0.46 10.50
CA LYS A 73 12.57 -1.69 11.27
C LYS A 73 13.16 -2.90 10.59
N ASN A 74 13.17 -2.92 9.26
CA ASN A 74 13.68 -4.04 8.48
C ASN A 74 15.18 -3.94 8.20
N ARG A 75 15.81 -2.93 8.73
CA ARG A 75 17.21 -2.65 8.52
C ARG A 75 18.03 -3.29 9.66
N LEU A 76 18.36 -4.53 9.50
CA LEU A 76 19.22 -5.23 10.48
C LEU A 76 20.47 -5.72 9.83
#